data_80c6366e9623c3c8377918ca5f46cefc
#
_entry.id   80c6366e9623c3c8377918ca5f46cefc
#
_cell.length_a   1.000
_cell.length_b   1.000
_cell.length_c   1.000
_cell.angle_alpha   90.00
_cell.angle_beta   90.00
_cell.angle_gamma   90.00
#
_symmetry.space_group_name_H-M   'P 1'
#
loop_
_entity.id
_entity.type
_entity.pdbx_description
1 polymer ?
#
loop_
_entity_poly.entity_id
_entity_poly.type
_entity_poly.pdbx_seq_one_letter_code
_entity_poly.pdbx_strand_id
1 'polypeptide(L)'
;MNERELAAWRARHIGLVYQFYNLLPVLTAFENVELPLLLTHLSKAERKTHVESALKAVDLADRMEHYPRQLSGGQEQRVAIARAIVTDPTILIADEPTGDLDAKSAEEILLLLTQLNRQYHKTIVMVTHDPRSERFVDTVYRLDKGVFIGSTTGGMSATPLQPSE
;
A
#
# COMPACT_ATOMS: atom_id res chain seq x y z
N MET A 1 6.56 -20.14 17.67
CA MET A 1 6.31 -20.26 16.21
C MET A 1 7.61 -20.67 15.54
N ASN A 2 7.57 -21.71 14.70
CA ASN A 2 8.70 -22.06 13.84
C ASN A 2 8.76 -21.12 12.60
N GLU A 3 9.84 -21.16 11.82
CA GLU A 3 10.01 -20.26 10.66
C GLU A 3 8.88 -20.36 9.62
N ARG A 4 8.34 -21.57 9.41
CA ARG A 4 7.25 -21.82 8.46
C ARG A 4 5.93 -21.20 8.93
N GLU A 5 5.63 -21.32 10.22
CA GLU A 5 4.47 -20.68 10.85
C GLU A 5 4.58 -19.15 10.81
N LEU A 6 5.79 -18.62 11.06
CA LEU A 6 6.05 -17.20 11.00
C LEU A 6 5.92 -16.65 9.58
N ALA A 7 6.39 -17.37 8.56
CA ALA A 7 6.24 -17.00 7.16
C ALA A 7 4.74 -16.98 6.75
N ALA A 8 3.98 -18.00 7.14
CA ALA A 8 2.54 -18.05 6.86
C ALA A 8 1.77 -16.94 7.60
N TRP A 9 2.16 -16.61 8.83
CA TRP A 9 1.58 -15.50 9.57
C TRP A 9 1.86 -14.15 8.88
N ARG A 10 3.13 -13.89 8.49
CA ARG A 10 3.50 -12.67 7.74
C ARG A 10 2.70 -12.54 6.46
N ALA A 11 2.63 -13.60 5.65
CA ALA A 11 1.89 -13.60 4.39
C ALA A 11 0.40 -13.25 4.55
N ARG A 12 -0.18 -13.56 5.71
CA ARG A 12 -1.59 -13.28 5.99
C ARG A 12 -1.82 -11.89 6.57
N HIS A 13 -0.90 -11.39 7.40
CA HIS A 13 -1.14 -10.19 8.22
C HIS A 13 -0.36 -8.95 7.77
N ILE A 14 0.64 -9.10 6.90
CA ILE A 14 1.51 -8.00 6.49
C ILE A 14 1.48 -7.83 4.99
N GLY A 15 1.07 -6.66 4.52
CA GLY A 15 1.26 -6.20 3.15
C GLY A 15 2.53 -5.34 3.07
N LEU A 16 3.30 -5.50 1.98
CA LEU A 16 4.55 -4.77 1.77
C LEU A 16 4.44 -3.89 0.53
N VAL A 17 4.80 -2.63 0.69
CA VAL A 17 4.89 -1.62 -0.38
C VAL A 17 6.32 -1.10 -0.43
N TYR A 18 6.95 -1.11 -1.59
CA TYR A 18 8.34 -0.71 -1.79
C TYR A 18 8.47 0.51 -2.70
N GLN A 19 9.59 1.21 -2.62
CA GLN A 19 9.93 2.36 -3.45
C GLN A 19 9.90 2.03 -4.96
N PHE A 20 10.49 0.91 -5.37
CA PHE A 20 10.62 0.51 -6.77
C PHE A 20 9.48 -0.41 -7.27
N TYR A 21 8.28 -0.31 -6.69
CA TYR A 21 7.06 -1.02 -7.07
C TYR A 21 7.19 -2.56 -7.13
N ASN A 22 8.31 -3.09 -7.59
CA ASN A 22 8.60 -4.53 -7.75
C ASN A 22 7.48 -5.29 -8.50
N LEU A 23 6.95 -4.68 -9.55
CA LEU A 23 6.01 -5.33 -10.45
C LEU A 23 6.73 -6.23 -11.43
N LEU A 24 6.13 -7.36 -11.76
CA LEU A 24 6.61 -8.23 -12.82
C LEU A 24 6.21 -7.62 -14.17
N PRO A 25 7.19 -7.22 -15.03
CA PRO A 25 6.90 -6.44 -16.25
C PRO A 25 6.17 -7.24 -17.33
N VAL A 26 6.17 -8.57 -17.22
CA VAL A 26 5.50 -9.50 -18.14
C VAL A 26 4.06 -9.80 -17.76
N LEU A 27 3.62 -9.31 -16.61
CA LEU A 27 2.25 -9.48 -16.09
C LEU A 27 1.50 -8.15 -16.16
N THR A 28 0.20 -8.23 -16.39
CA THR A 28 -0.73 -7.09 -16.31
C THR A 28 -0.86 -6.59 -14.87
N ALA A 29 -1.52 -5.45 -14.68
CA ALA A 29 -1.86 -4.93 -13.34
C ALA A 29 -2.70 -5.95 -12.56
N PHE A 30 -3.69 -6.55 -13.22
CA PHE A 30 -4.52 -7.61 -12.63
C PHE A 30 -3.69 -8.79 -12.15
N GLU A 31 -2.84 -9.34 -13.03
CA GLU A 31 -2.01 -10.51 -12.74
C GLU A 31 -0.98 -10.21 -11.62
N ASN A 32 -0.38 -9.01 -11.61
CA ASN A 32 0.51 -8.60 -10.52
C ASN A 32 -0.20 -8.57 -9.17
N VAL A 33 -1.44 -8.07 -9.13
CA VAL A 33 -2.24 -8.02 -7.89
C VAL A 33 -2.72 -9.42 -7.48
N GLU A 34 -2.98 -10.34 -8.45
CA GLU A 34 -3.40 -11.71 -8.15
C GLU A 34 -2.31 -12.57 -7.50
N LEU A 35 -1.02 -12.26 -7.72
CA LEU A 35 0.10 -13.10 -7.28
C LEU A 35 0.00 -13.61 -5.84
N PRO A 36 -0.25 -12.77 -4.81
CA PRO A 36 -0.35 -13.25 -3.42
C PRO A 36 -1.50 -14.24 -3.21
N LEU A 37 -2.58 -14.12 -3.98
CA LEU A 37 -3.76 -14.98 -3.86
C LEU A 37 -3.55 -16.38 -4.46
N LEU A 38 -2.57 -16.56 -5.36
CA LEU A 38 -2.24 -17.87 -5.93
C LEU A 38 -1.74 -18.87 -4.87
N LEU A 39 -1.31 -18.39 -3.71
CA LEU A 39 -0.87 -19.20 -2.57
C LEU A 39 -1.99 -19.49 -1.57
N THR A 40 -3.22 -19.07 -1.88
CA THR A 40 -4.41 -19.28 -1.04
C THR A 40 -5.27 -20.42 -1.59
N HIS A 41 -6.29 -20.81 -0.82
CA HIS A 41 -7.26 -21.81 -1.26
C HIS A 41 -8.45 -21.24 -2.05
N LEU A 42 -8.38 -19.95 -2.44
CA LEU A 42 -9.45 -19.27 -3.18
C LEU A 42 -9.58 -19.84 -4.60
N SER A 43 -10.81 -20.03 -5.04
CA SER A 43 -11.13 -20.35 -6.43
C SER A 43 -10.74 -19.20 -7.37
N LYS A 44 -10.64 -19.47 -8.66
CA LYS A 44 -10.34 -18.45 -9.66
C LYS A 44 -11.37 -17.29 -9.65
N ALA A 45 -12.65 -17.61 -9.44
CA ALA A 45 -13.71 -16.60 -9.36
C ALA A 45 -13.56 -15.70 -8.12
N GLU A 46 -13.27 -16.28 -6.96
CA GLU A 46 -13.03 -15.52 -5.74
C GLU A 46 -11.79 -14.64 -5.86
N ARG A 47 -10.66 -15.16 -6.37
CA ARG A 47 -9.46 -14.36 -6.62
C ARG A 47 -9.76 -13.17 -7.52
N LYS A 48 -10.50 -13.38 -8.62
CA LYS A 48 -10.93 -12.30 -9.52
C LYS A 48 -11.67 -11.20 -8.77
N THR A 49 -12.63 -11.54 -7.94
CA THR A 49 -13.41 -10.57 -7.13
C THR A 49 -12.50 -9.79 -6.19
N HIS A 50 -11.55 -10.45 -5.52
CA HIS A 50 -10.58 -9.78 -4.64
C HIS A 50 -9.68 -8.80 -5.41
N VAL A 51 -9.14 -9.20 -6.56
CA VAL A 51 -8.28 -8.37 -7.40
C VAL A 51 -9.03 -7.14 -7.92
N GLU A 52 -10.25 -7.33 -8.46
CA GLU A 52 -11.08 -6.24 -8.94
C GLU A 52 -11.40 -5.23 -7.81
N SER A 53 -11.70 -5.73 -6.62
CA SER A 53 -11.95 -4.88 -5.45
C SER A 53 -10.70 -4.11 -5.03
N ALA A 54 -9.53 -4.74 -5.02
CA ALA A 54 -8.27 -4.09 -4.67
C ALA A 54 -7.87 -3.02 -5.70
N LEU A 55 -8.00 -3.30 -7.00
CA LEU A 55 -7.72 -2.34 -8.07
C LEU A 55 -8.71 -1.16 -8.06
N LYS A 56 -9.96 -1.41 -7.73
CA LYS A 56 -10.95 -0.36 -7.54
C LYS A 56 -10.61 0.53 -6.33
N ALA A 57 -10.15 -0.04 -5.24
CA ALA A 57 -9.77 0.70 -4.03
C ALA A 57 -8.60 1.67 -4.26
N VAL A 58 -7.77 1.42 -5.27
CA VAL A 58 -6.64 2.29 -5.66
C VAL A 58 -6.92 3.10 -6.93
N ASP A 59 -8.18 3.13 -7.40
CA ASP A 59 -8.63 3.89 -8.58
C ASP A 59 -7.94 3.48 -9.89
N LEU A 60 -7.83 2.14 -10.11
CA LEU A 60 -7.24 1.54 -11.32
C LEU A 60 -8.16 0.47 -11.95
N ALA A 61 -9.47 0.56 -11.72
CA ALA A 61 -10.43 -0.40 -12.28
C ALA A 61 -10.42 -0.44 -13.82
N ASP A 62 -10.09 0.66 -14.47
CA ASP A 62 -10.00 0.81 -15.93
C ASP A 62 -8.62 0.43 -16.52
N ARG A 63 -7.66 0.06 -15.67
CA ARG A 63 -6.27 -0.24 -16.04
C ARG A 63 -5.84 -1.69 -15.76
N MET A 64 -6.78 -2.57 -15.45
CA MET A 64 -6.52 -3.96 -15.06
C MET A 64 -5.65 -4.74 -16.06
N GLU A 65 -5.89 -4.53 -17.34
CA GLU A 65 -5.21 -5.22 -18.43
C GLU A 65 -3.91 -4.53 -18.90
N HIS A 66 -3.52 -3.39 -18.27
CA HIS A 66 -2.31 -2.69 -18.64
C HIS A 66 -1.09 -3.39 -18.04
N TYR A 67 -0.01 -3.45 -18.82
CA TYR A 67 1.31 -3.85 -18.36
C TYR A 67 2.03 -2.67 -17.66
N PRO A 68 2.99 -2.91 -16.76
CA PRO A 68 3.73 -1.85 -16.07
C PRO A 68 4.24 -0.75 -17.02
N ARG A 69 4.84 -1.11 -18.15
CA ARG A 69 5.34 -0.16 -19.18
C ARG A 69 4.28 0.80 -19.76
N GLN A 70 3.00 0.54 -19.54
CA GLN A 70 1.88 1.35 -20.03
C GLN A 70 1.29 2.24 -18.93
N LEU A 71 1.86 2.16 -17.72
CA LEU A 71 1.43 2.88 -16.54
C LEU A 71 2.43 4.00 -16.21
N SER A 72 1.95 5.09 -15.60
CA SER A 72 2.83 6.07 -14.97
C SER A 72 3.40 5.52 -13.66
N GLY A 73 4.50 6.10 -13.15
CA GLY A 73 5.09 5.69 -11.86
C GLY A 73 4.08 5.70 -10.71
N GLY A 74 3.23 6.73 -10.63
CA GLY A 74 2.14 6.77 -9.64
C GLY A 74 1.11 5.66 -9.82
N GLN A 75 0.79 5.27 -11.07
CA GLN A 75 -0.09 4.13 -11.35
C GLN A 75 0.58 2.79 -11.01
N GLU A 76 1.87 2.63 -11.31
CA GLU A 76 2.63 1.44 -10.92
C GLU A 76 2.66 1.29 -9.39
N GLN A 77 2.85 2.38 -8.65
CA GLN A 77 2.81 2.37 -7.19
C GLN A 77 1.40 2.02 -6.67
N ARG A 78 0.34 2.50 -7.29
CA ARG A 78 -1.03 2.10 -6.95
C ARG A 78 -1.27 0.60 -7.19
N VAL A 79 -0.72 0.00 -8.26
CA VAL A 79 -0.76 -1.46 -8.47
C VAL A 79 0.00 -2.19 -7.37
N ALA A 80 1.18 -1.71 -6.96
CA ALA A 80 1.94 -2.29 -5.86
C ALA A 80 1.18 -2.22 -4.52
N ILE A 81 0.47 -1.12 -4.26
CA ILE A 81 -0.40 -0.97 -3.09
C ILE A 81 -1.59 -1.95 -3.18
N ALA A 82 -2.26 -2.05 -4.34
CA ALA A 82 -3.35 -3.00 -4.56
C ALA A 82 -2.90 -4.44 -4.29
N ARG A 83 -1.72 -4.83 -4.78
CA ARG A 83 -1.09 -6.13 -4.50
C ARG A 83 -0.84 -6.34 -3.00
N ALA A 84 -0.43 -5.29 -2.29
CA ALA A 84 -0.17 -5.38 -0.86
C ALA A 84 -1.45 -5.55 -0.02
N ILE A 85 -2.60 -5.02 -0.48
CA ILE A 85 -3.88 -5.08 0.26
C ILE A 85 -4.79 -6.23 -0.17
N VAL A 86 -4.52 -6.91 -1.28
CA VAL A 86 -5.44 -7.91 -1.89
C VAL A 86 -5.75 -9.12 -0.99
N THR A 87 -4.83 -9.46 -0.08
CA THR A 87 -5.01 -10.51 0.95
C THR A 87 -5.72 -10.01 2.21
N ASP A 88 -6.16 -8.76 2.22
CA ASP A 88 -6.77 -8.08 3.36
C ASP A 88 -5.90 -8.09 4.64
N PRO A 89 -4.61 -7.70 4.57
CA PRO A 89 -3.71 -7.72 5.71
C PRO A 89 -4.13 -6.70 6.78
N THR A 90 -3.74 -6.96 8.02
CA THR A 90 -3.98 -6.05 9.15
C THR A 90 -3.01 -4.86 9.15
N ILE A 91 -1.78 -5.10 8.68
CA ILE A 91 -0.67 -4.13 8.71
C ILE A 91 -0.13 -3.95 7.30
N LEU A 92 0.09 -2.71 6.90
CA LEU A 92 0.85 -2.35 5.72
C LEU A 92 2.19 -1.75 6.16
N ILE A 93 3.28 -2.28 5.64
CA ILE A 93 4.62 -1.69 5.80
C ILE A 93 5.00 -1.07 4.45
N ALA A 94 5.24 0.23 4.45
CA ALA A 94 5.62 0.99 3.27
C ALA A 94 7.06 1.52 3.45
N ASP A 95 7.95 1.07 2.61
CA ASP A 95 9.36 1.47 2.61
C ASP A 95 9.59 2.45 1.46
N GLU A 96 9.80 3.73 1.79
CA GLU A 96 9.93 4.86 0.86
C GLU A 96 8.86 4.89 -0.26
N PRO A 97 7.55 4.81 0.07
CA PRO A 97 6.51 4.57 -0.93
C PRO A 97 6.34 5.68 -1.97
N THR A 98 6.99 6.82 -1.76
CA THR A 98 6.93 8.00 -2.65
C THR A 98 8.30 8.42 -3.19
N GLY A 99 9.36 7.66 -2.88
CA GLY A 99 10.75 8.06 -3.15
C GLY A 99 11.10 8.19 -4.64
N ASP A 100 10.37 7.53 -5.54
CA ASP A 100 10.58 7.55 -7.00
C ASP A 100 9.48 8.33 -7.75
N LEU A 101 8.69 9.14 -7.05
CA LEU A 101 7.56 9.86 -7.60
C LEU A 101 7.79 11.38 -7.64
N ASP A 102 7.20 12.04 -8.64
CA ASP A 102 7.04 13.48 -8.62
C ASP A 102 6.16 13.96 -7.46
N ALA A 103 6.24 15.24 -7.12
CA ALA A 103 5.57 15.80 -5.95
C ALA A 103 4.04 15.59 -5.94
N LYS A 104 3.40 15.66 -7.11
CA LYS A 104 1.94 15.47 -7.24
C LYS A 104 1.57 14.02 -7.03
N SER A 105 2.23 13.11 -7.72
CA SER A 105 2.02 11.66 -7.58
C SER A 105 2.32 11.19 -6.16
N ALA A 106 3.38 11.73 -5.52
CA ALA A 106 3.71 11.43 -4.13
C ALA A 106 2.56 11.83 -3.18
N GLU A 107 2.00 13.03 -3.35
CA GLU A 107 0.86 13.47 -2.53
C GLU A 107 -0.37 12.58 -2.72
N GLU A 108 -0.68 12.19 -3.95
CA GLU A 108 -1.78 11.28 -4.25
C GLU A 108 -1.61 9.91 -3.58
N ILE A 109 -0.38 9.36 -3.55
CA ILE A 109 -0.09 8.09 -2.86
C ILE A 109 -0.23 8.25 -1.34
N LEU A 110 0.24 9.34 -0.75
CA LEU A 110 0.06 9.60 0.69
C LEU A 110 -1.41 9.74 1.08
N LEU A 111 -2.21 10.41 0.25
CA LEU A 111 -3.66 10.50 0.43
C LEU A 111 -4.33 9.12 0.33
N LEU A 112 -3.94 8.30 -0.64
CA LEU A 112 -4.44 6.93 -0.77
C LEU A 112 -4.12 6.08 0.47
N LEU A 113 -2.89 6.13 0.98
CA LEU A 113 -2.51 5.43 2.21
C LEU A 113 -3.33 5.91 3.40
N THR A 114 -3.54 7.22 3.53
CA THR A 114 -4.42 7.81 4.55
C THR A 114 -5.84 7.27 4.44
N GLN A 115 -6.40 7.19 3.22
CA GLN A 115 -7.72 6.66 2.97
C GLN A 115 -7.82 5.18 3.38
N LEU A 116 -6.82 4.36 3.05
CA LEU A 116 -6.75 2.96 3.46
C LEU A 116 -6.72 2.81 5.00
N ASN A 117 -6.00 3.68 5.69
CA ASN A 117 -6.01 3.71 7.15
C ASN A 117 -7.39 4.05 7.70
N ARG A 118 -8.02 5.15 7.21
CA ARG A 118 -9.27 5.68 7.77
C ARG A 118 -10.50 4.85 7.42
N GLN A 119 -10.63 4.43 6.16
CA GLN A 119 -11.82 3.73 5.66
C GLN A 119 -11.77 2.23 5.88
N TYR A 120 -10.57 1.63 5.75
CA TYR A 120 -10.39 0.18 5.84
C TYR A 120 -9.69 -0.24 7.15
N HIS A 121 -9.49 0.71 8.08
CA HIS A 121 -8.92 0.45 9.41
C HIS A 121 -7.57 -0.30 9.36
N LYS A 122 -6.76 -0.03 8.33
CA LYS A 122 -5.43 -0.63 8.18
C LYS A 122 -4.42 0.11 9.05
N THR A 123 -3.62 -0.61 9.80
CA THR A 123 -2.43 -0.02 10.44
C THR A 123 -1.35 0.14 9.40
N ILE A 124 -0.83 1.36 9.21
CA ILE A 124 0.22 1.65 8.22
C ILE A 124 1.47 2.10 8.97
N VAL A 125 2.56 1.39 8.74
CA VAL A 125 3.90 1.77 9.19
C VAL A 125 4.70 2.19 7.95
N MET A 126 5.08 3.46 7.89
CA MET A 126 5.83 4.00 6.76
C MET A 126 7.24 4.40 7.21
N VAL A 127 8.23 3.96 6.45
CA VAL A 127 9.62 4.42 6.58
C VAL A 127 9.87 5.41 5.43
N THR A 128 10.31 6.61 5.76
CA THR A 128 10.61 7.64 4.75
C THR A 128 11.53 8.71 5.33
N HIS A 129 12.29 9.36 4.46
CA HIS A 129 13.07 10.55 4.77
C HIS A 129 12.39 11.84 4.24
N ASP A 130 11.21 11.74 3.61
CA ASP A 130 10.48 12.89 3.11
C ASP A 130 9.65 13.57 4.22
N PRO A 131 10.03 14.81 4.66
CA PRO A 131 9.32 15.49 5.73
C PRO A 131 7.88 15.85 5.35
N ARG A 132 7.53 15.89 4.05
CA ARG A 132 6.16 16.16 3.59
C ARG A 132 5.17 15.11 4.04
N SER A 133 5.63 13.87 4.29
CA SER A 133 4.81 12.77 4.75
C SER A 133 4.25 12.97 6.16
N GLU A 134 4.91 13.78 7.00
CA GLU A 134 4.51 14.00 8.40
C GLU A 134 3.08 14.53 8.54
N ARG A 135 2.57 15.27 7.57
CA ARG A 135 1.20 15.79 7.59
C ARG A 135 0.11 14.73 7.29
N PHE A 136 0.51 13.54 6.83
CA PHE A 136 -0.39 12.45 6.43
C PHE A 136 -0.43 11.29 7.44
N VAL A 137 0.24 11.43 8.59
CA VAL A 137 0.36 10.36 9.60
C VAL A 137 -0.11 10.86 10.96
N ASP A 138 -0.52 9.93 11.83
CA ASP A 138 -0.95 10.24 13.20
C ASP A 138 0.24 10.42 14.15
N THR A 139 1.32 9.64 13.94
CA THR A 139 2.51 9.67 14.81
C THR A 139 3.78 9.54 13.97
N VAL A 140 4.76 10.36 14.27
CA VAL A 140 6.10 10.32 13.68
C VAL A 140 7.11 9.85 14.73
N TYR A 141 7.84 8.79 14.42
CA TYR A 141 8.98 8.30 15.18
C TYR A 141 10.27 8.68 14.46
N ARG A 142 11.19 9.34 15.17
CA ARG A 142 12.48 9.77 14.60
C ARG A 142 13.58 8.83 15.03
N LEU A 143 14.35 8.37 14.03
CA LEU A 143 15.52 7.53 14.23
C LEU A 143 16.77 8.27 13.72
N ASP A 144 17.85 8.25 14.48
CA ASP A 144 19.18 8.67 14.03
C ASP A 144 20.16 7.53 14.26
N LYS A 145 20.86 7.13 13.20
CA LYS A 145 21.84 6.02 13.20
C LYS A 145 21.34 4.75 13.90
N GLY A 146 20.05 4.43 13.72
CA GLY A 146 19.42 3.26 14.31
C GLY A 146 18.98 3.45 15.78
N VAL A 147 19.14 4.63 16.34
CA VAL A 147 18.71 4.97 17.70
C VAL A 147 17.42 5.79 17.66
N PHE A 148 16.46 5.42 18.48
CA PHE A 148 15.23 6.19 18.67
C PHE A 148 15.55 7.50 19.41
N ILE A 149 15.20 8.65 18.79
CA ILE A 149 15.47 9.97 19.34
C ILE A 149 14.23 10.74 19.77
N GLY A 150 13.04 10.27 19.42
CA GLY A 150 11.81 10.88 19.88
C GLY A 150 10.60 10.58 18.99
N SER A 151 9.42 10.98 19.46
CA SER A 151 8.17 10.91 18.70
C SER A 151 7.43 12.24 18.78
N THR A 152 6.70 12.56 17.71
CA THR A 152 5.81 13.72 17.63
C THR A 152 4.46 13.31 17.05
N THR A 153 3.39 14.03 17.41
CA THR A 153 2.10 13.87 16.75
C THR A 153 2.21 14.41 15.34
N GLY A 154 1.76 13.65 14.36
CA GLY A 154 1.70 14.07 12.95
C GLY A 154 0.60 15.08 12.69
N GLY A 155 0.58 15.67 11.49
CA GLY A 155 -0.35 16.75 11.11
C GLY A 155 -1.82 16.35 10.96
N MET A 156 -2.16 15.08 11.07
CA MET A 156 -3.53 14.58 10.87
C MET A 156 -4.38 14.54 12.15
N SER A 157 -4.17 15.42 13.11
CA SER A 157 -5.12 15.54 14.23
C SER A 157 -6.46 16.05 13.70
N ALA A 158 -7.41 15.11 13.61
CA ALA A 158 -8.87 15.27 13.62
C ALA A 158 -9.46 16.50 12.90
N THR A 159 -9.57 16.40 11.55
CA THR A 159 -10.74 17.02 10.90
C THR A 159 -11.64 15.87 10.45
N PRO A 160 -12.87 15.75 10.99
CA PRO A 160 -13.83 14.79 10.49
C PRO A 160 -14.15 15.14 9.03
N LEU A 161 -14.02 14.17 8.12
CA LEU A 161 -14.58 14.29 6.78
C LEU A 161 -16.08 14.48 6.94
N GLN A 162 -16.57 15.67 6.57
CA GLN A 162 -18.01 15.88 6.43
C GLN A 162 -18.49 15.01 5.26
N PRO A 163 -19.62 14.29 5.40
CA PRO A 163 -20.23 13.60 4.28
C PRO A 163 -20.63 14.64 3.25
N SER A 164 -20.16 14.47 2.01
CA SER A 164 -20.68 15.22 0.87
C SER A 164 -22.14 14.85 0.65
N GLU A 165 -23.01 15.84 0.74
CA GLU A 165 -24.41 15.75 0.31
C GLU A 165 -24.54 15.39 -1.18
#